data_56ae69040413776e2ec3a5ab69c155a3
#
_entry.id   56ae69040413776e2ec3a5ab69c155a3
#
_cell.length_a   1.000
_cell.length_b   1.000
_cell.length_c   1.000
_cell.angle_alpha   90.00
_cell.angle_beta   90.00
_cell.angle_gamma   90.00
#
_symmetry.space_group_name_H-M   'P 1'
#
loop_
_entity.id
_entity.type
_entity.pdbx_description
1 polymer ?
#
loop_
_entity_poly.entity_id
_entity_poly.type
_entity_poly.pdbx_seq_one_letter_code
_entity_poly.pdbx_strand_id
1 'polypeptide(L)'
;TSSNENVLKVNDRGVITVTKTGTAKITICANNKTKSNYKPCSKTITVKVRKPQSIQVKSKKTQYNYKKGVKRSIGASAKGGVRLTYSSSNPKVISVANNGKITIKGVGKAIVTIKAGDNGVYEQKVRKITYYVRPVMSSVSIAHNSKTLKVTVNNPTPNSKVIVKVYESSKMKKLYGKPHIKTVKKGKKVVITVNVSKYSRYYPVIYVKKNGVESQKVTNSRGDIRK
;
A
#
# COMPACT_ATOMS: atom_id res chain seq x y z
N THR A 1 35.87 -29.46 -3.00
CA THR A 1 36.25 -29.13 -1.61
C THR A 1 35.53 -27.90 -1.11
N SER A 2 35.35 -27.76 0.20
CA SER A 2 34.82 -26.58 0.88
C SER A 2 35.93 -25.79 1.56
N SER A 3 35.88 -24.46 1.47
CA SER A 3 36.82 -23.58 2.20
C SER A 3 36.48 -23.45 3.70
N ASN A 4 35.29 -23.90 4.11
CA ASN A 4 34.84 -23.83 5.51
C ASN A 4 33.80 -24.92 5.80
N GLU A 5 34.29 -26.07 6.28
CA GLU A 5 33.50 -27.25 6.59
C GLU A 5 32.60 -27.06 7.82
N ASN A 6 32.86 -26.06 8.68
CA ASN A 6 31.96 -25.68 9.77
C ASN A 6 30.68 -25.02 9.26
N VAL A 7 30.67 -24.47 8.04
CA VAL A 7 29.50 -23.87 7.39
C VAL A 7 28.79 -24.89 6.51
N LEU A 8 29.53 -25.56 5.64
CA LEU A 8 29.01 -26.61 4.78
C LEU A 8 30.10 -27.58 4.37
N LYS A 9 29.75 -28.84 4.22
CA LYS A 9 30.61 -29.90 3.65
C LYS A 9 30.12 -30.23 2.25
N VAL A 10 31.02 -30.69 1.41
CA VAL A 10 30.72 -31.23 0.08
C VAL A 10 31.41 -32.58 -0.09
N ASN A 11 30.67 -33.59 -0.52
CA ASN A 11 31.22 -34.91 -0.80
C ASN A 11 31.70 -35.06 -2.25
N ASP A 12 32.31 -36.18 -2.58
CA ASP A 12 32.87 -36.45 -3.92
C ASP A 12 31.78 -36.50 -5.04
N ARG A 13 30.53 -36.70 -4.68
CA ARG A 13 29.36 -36.67 -5.59
C ARG A 13 28.82 -35.27 -5.77
N GLY A 14 29.39 -34.21 -5.13
CA GLY A 14 28.92 -32.84 -5.19
C GLY A 14 27.73 -32.53 -4.28
N VAL A 15 27.35 -33.44 -3.39
CA VAL A 15 26.24 -33.20 -2.44
C VAL A 15 26.74 -32.28 -1.32
N ILE A 16 25.99 -31.19 -1.11
CA ILE A 16 26.30 -30.19 -0.09
C ILE A 16 25.50 -30.49 1.17
N THR A 17 26.17 -30.64 2.30
CA THR A 17 25.57 -30.73 3.63
C THR A 17 25.80 -29.44 4.40
N VAL A 18 24.71 -28.73 4.76
CA VAL A 18 24.77 -27.47 5.51
C VAL A 18 24.86 -27.77 7.01
N THR A 19 25.85 -27.17 7.68
CA THR A 19 26.08 -27.36 9.12
C THR A 19 25.72 -26.11 9.90
N LYS A 20 26.10 -24.91 9.43
CA LYS A 20 25.96 -23.63 10.15
C LYS A 20 25.75 -22.47 9.18
N THR A 21 25.18 -21.38 9.67
CA THR A 21 25.14 -20.12 8.88
C THR A 21 26.54 -19.57 8.70
N GLY A 22 26.82 -19.03 7.53
CA GLY A 22 28.11 -18.49 7.18
C GLY A 22 28.30 -18.32 5.68
N THR A 23 29.53 -18.19 5.27
CA THR A 23 29.93 -18.15 3.86
C THR A 23 31.08 -19.13 3.67
N ALA A 24 30.99 -19.95 2.65
CA ALA A 24 32.05 -20.85 2.24
C ALA A 24 32.21 -20.80 0.71
N LYS A 25 33.42 -21.08 0.23
CA LYS A 25 33.69 -21.27 -1.19
C LYS A 25 33.77 -22.76 -1.48
N ILE A 26 33.07 -23.22 -2.50
CA ILE A 26 33.22 -24.58 -3.02
C ILE A 26 34.08 -24.53 -4.26
N THR A 27 35.18 -25.26 -4.26
CA THR A 27 36.03 -25.41 -5.42
C THR A 27 35.77 -26.78 -6.04
N ILE A 28 35.37 -26.77 -7.30
CA ILE A 28 35.14 -27.95 -8.14
C ILE A 28 36.37 -28.06 -9.06
N CYS A 29 37.02 -29.20 -9.03
CA CYS A 29 38.20 -29.45 -9.88
C CYS A 29 37.90 -30.63 -10.81
N ALA A 30 38.13 -30.47 -12.08
CA ALA A 30 38.24 -31.56 -13.04
C ALA A 30 39.73 -31.92 -13.17
N ASN A 31 40.12 -33.02 -12.52
CA ASN A 31 41.48 -33.51 -12.56
C ASN A 31 41.60 -34.60 -13.64
N ASN A 32 42.61 -34.48 -14.44
CA ASN A 32 42.93 -35.50 -15.41
C ASN A 32 43.75 -36.63 -14.73
N LYS A 33 43.03 -37.69 -14.33
CA LYS A 33 43.69 -38.88 -13.72
C LYS A 33 44.20 -39.92 -14.71
N THR A 34 43.88 -39.74 -16.01
CA THR A 34 44.29 -40.63 -17.10
C THR A 34 44.84 -39.78 -18.25
N LYS A 35 45.62 -40.37 -19.16
CA LYS A 35 46.21 -39.73 -20.36
C LYS A 35 45.12 -39.20 -21.31
N SER A 36 44.39 -38.17 -20.90
CA SER A 36 43.32 -37.51 -21.66
C SER A 36 43.86 -36.20 -22.25
N ASN A 37 43.37 -35.85 -23.42
CA ASN A 37 43.74 -34.62 -24.14
C ASN A 37 43.18 -33.33 -23.51
N TYR A 38 42.49 -33.43 -22.35
CA TYR A 38 41.90 -32.30 -21.66
C TYR A 38 42.80 -31.77 -20.53
N LYS A 39 42.93 -30.46 -20.45
CA LYS A 39 43.67 -29.80 -19.37
C LYS A 39 42.83 -29.79 -18.09
N PRO A 40 43.47 -29.97 -16.90
CA PRO A 40 42.78 -29.76 -15.61
C PRO A 40 42.18 -28.37 -15.53
N CYS A 41 40.98 -28.25 -14.98
CA CYS A 41 40.34 -26.96 -14.72
C CYS A 41 39.71 -26.94 -13.36
N SER A 42 39.55 -25.74 -12.79
CA SER A 42 38.83 -25.54 -11.53
C SER A 42 37.87 -24.39 -11.63
N LYS A 43 36.76 -24.49 -10.89
CA LYS A 43 35.78 -23.43 -10.73
C LYS A 43 35.41 -23.29 -9.26
N THR A 44 35.44 -22.05 -8.77
CA THR A 44 35.03 -21.73 -7.39
C THR A 44 33.71 -21.00 -7.39
N ILE A 45 32.80 -21.45 -6.55
CA ILE A 45 31.48 -20.79 -6.29
C ILE A 45 31.41 -20.38 -4.83
N THR A 46 30.80 -19.22 -4.56
CA THR A 46 30.58 -18.74 -3.19
C THR A 46 29.16 -19.09 -2.74
N VAL A 47 29.07 -19.87 -1.67
CA VAL A 47 27.79 -20.28 -1.07
C VAL A 47 27.58 -19.51 0.23
N LYS A 48 26.42 -18.85 0.34
CA LYS A 48 26.00 -18.12 1.56
C LYS A 48 24.87 -18.89 2.22
N VAL A 49 25.11 -19.40 3.42
CA VAL A 49 24.09 -20.06 4.25
C VAL A 49 23.51 -19.06 5.21
N ARG A 50 22.20 -18.84 5.14
CA ARG A 50 21.45 -17.85 5.92
C ARG A 50 20.19 -18.48 6.51
N LYS A 51 19.74 -17.95 7.68
CA LYS A 51 18.41 -18.25 8.23
C LYS A 51 17.34 -17.42 7.53
N PRO A 52 16.12 -17.93 7.37
CA PRO A 52 15.01 -17.15 6.82
C PRO A 52 14.71 -15.92 7.67
N GLN A 53 14.56 -14.77 7.00
CA GLN A 53 14.20 -13.51 7.63
C GLN A 53 12.69 -13.28 7.62
N SER A 54 12.17 -12.65 8.68
CA SER A 54 10.79 -12.18 8.74
C SER A 54 10.75 -10.72 9.21
N ILE A 55 9.86 -9.93 8.60
CA ILE A 55 9.57 -8.56 9.02
C ILE A 55 8.15 -8.55 9.58
N GLN A 56 8.02 -8.28 10.86
CA GLN A 56 6.73 -8.12 11.54
C GLN A 56 6.31 -6.65 11.52
N VAL A 57 5.00 -6.38 11.50
CA VAL A 57 4.41 -5.04 11.50
C VAL A 57 3.25 -5.02 12.48
N LYS A 58 3.34 -4.17 13.50
CA LYS A 58 2.31 -4.04 14.55
C LYS A 58 1.06 -3.31 14.02
N SER A 59 1.24 -2.23 13.24
CA SER A 59 0.12 -1.45 12.73
C SER A 59 -0.50 -2.12 11.50
N LYS A 60 -1.74 -2.61 11.63
CA LYS A 60 -2.53 -3.16 10.52
C LYS A 60 -3.29 -2.10 9.73
N LYS A 61 -3.35 -0.84 10.23
CA LYS A 61 -4.10 0.24 9.60
C LYS A 61 -3.37 0.78 8.38
N THR A 62 -4.00 0.66 7.22
CA THR A 62 -3.45 1.08 5.91
C THR A 62 -4.26 2.20 5.24
N GLN A 63 -5.38 2.61 5.83
CA GLN A 63 -6.25 3.66 5.33
C GLN A 63 -6.38 4.79 6.33
N TYR A 64 -6.17 6.02 5.88
CA TYR A 64 -6.23 7.23 6.68
C TYR A 64 -7.08 8.29 5.99
N ASN A 65 -7.85 9.03 6.77
CA ASN A 65 -8.47 10.28 6.32
C ASN A 65 -7.39 11.37 6.25
N TYR A 66 -7.45 12.21 5.23
CA TYR A 66 -6.46 13.26 5.04
C TYR A 66 -6.51 14.28 6.18
N LYS A 67 -5.41 14.37 6.90
CA LYS A 67 -5.09 15.46 7.81
C LYS A 67 -3.59 15.68 7.71
N LYS A 68 -3.19 16.81 7.12
CA LYS A 68 -1.77 17.13 6.86
C LYS A 68 -0.96 17.12 8.15
N GLY A 69 0.24 16.55 8.10
CA GLY A 69 1.18 16.55 9.22
C GLY A 69 0.95 15.45 10.26
N VAL A 70 -0.14 14.68 10.18
CA VAL A 70 -0.39 13.58 11.12
C VAL A 70 0.68 12.51 10.97
N LYS A 71 1.32 12.17 12.10
CA LYS A 71 2.35 11.13 12.19
C LYS A 71 1.78 9.84 12.76
N ARG A 72 2.25 8.69 12.27
CA ARG A 72 1.89 7.35 12.76
C ARG A 72 3.10 6.44 12.71
N SER A 73 3.22 5.50 13.66
CA SER A 73 4.27 4.49 13.64
C SER A 73 3.80 3.24 12.90
N ILE A 74 4.65 2.68 12.07
CA ILE A 74 4.43 1.36 11.46
C ILE A 74 4.64 0.26 12.51
N GLY A 75 5.58 0.45 13.45
CA GLY A 75 5.94 -0.54 14.45
C GLY A 75 6.48 -1.83 13.81
N ALA A 76 7.45 -1.69 12.91
CA ALA A 76 8.09 -2.83 12.26
C ALA A 76 9.30 -3.32 13.05
N SER A 77 9.52 -4.63 13.04
CA SER A 77 10.70 -5.31 13.56
C SER A 77 11.13 -6.45 12.65
N ALA A 78 12.42 -6.76 12.63
CA ALA A 78 12.98 -7.89 11.91
C ALA A 78 13.47 -8.95 12.89
N LYS A 79 13.42 -10.22 12.48
CA LYS A 79 14.00 -11.32 13.24
C LYS A 79 15.50 -11.10 13.45
N GLY A 80 16.01 -11.45 14.63
CA GLY A 80 17.43 -11.25 14.97
C GLY A 80 17.87 -9.80 15.14
N GLY A 81 16.93 -8.84 15.37
CA GLY A 81 17.25 -7.43 15.64
C GLY A 81 17.85 -6.68 14.44
N VAL A 82 17.72 -7.21 13.22
CA VAL A 82 18.29 -6.59 12.02
C VAL A 82 17.70 -5.20 11.80
N ARG A 83 18.58 -4.21 11.59
CA ARG A 83 18.18 -2.83 11.31
C ARG A 83 17.32 -2.75 10.06
N LEU A 84 16.19 -2.06 10.16
CA LEU A 84 15.28 -1.82 9.06
C LEU A 84 15.57 -0.49 8.38
N THR A 85 15.41 -0.48 7.05
CA THR A 85 15.37 0.72 6.23
C THR A 85 13.98 0.89 5.61
N TYR A 86 13.61 2.13 5.35
CA TYR A 86 12.28 2.48 4.88
C TYR A 86 12.35 3.41 3.69
N SER A 87 11.46 3.21 2.73
CA SER A 87 11.26 4.14 1.62
C SER A 87 9.79 4.24 1.24
N SER A 88 9.40 5.34 0.62
CA SER A 88 8.04 5.57 0.13
C SER A 88 8.05 5.77 -1.38
N SER A 89 7.13 5.11 -2.08
CA SER A 89 6.95 5.30 -3.53
C SER A 89 6.34 6.67 -3.88
N ASN A 90 5.70 7.34 -2.90
CA ASN A 90 5.11 8.66 -3.08
C ASN A 90 5.24 9.51 -1.81
N PRO A 91 6.40 10.16 -1.59
CA PRO A 91 6.63 10.99 -0.42
C PRO A 91 5.72 12.21 -0.32
N LYS A 92 5.09 12.65 -1.43
CA LYS A 92 4.09 13.74 -1.45
C LYS A 92 2.75 13.29 -0.83
N VAL A 93 2.48 12.00 -0.75
CA VAL A 93 1.29 11.44 -0.08
C VAL A 93 1.64 10.99 1.34
N ILE A 94 2.65 10.14 1.47
CA ILE A 94 3.18 9.66 2.77
C ILE A 94 4.70 9.68 2.70
N SER A 95 5.35 10.44 3.57
CA SER A 95 6.78 10.29 3.84
C SER A 95 7.00 9.32 4.99
N VAL A 96 8.13 8.62 4.98
CA VAL A 96 8.54 7.71 6.06
C VAL A 96 9.94 8.08 6.54
N ALA A 97 10.13 8.10 7.85
CA ALA A 97 11.42 8.35 8.50
C ALA A 97 12.16 7.03 8.76
N ASN A 98 13.48 7.10 9.04
CA ASN A 98 14.33 5.94 9.30
C ASN A 98 13.90 5.09 10.51
N ASN A 99 13.10 5.65 11.42
CA ASN A 99 12.52 4.95 12.57
C ASN A 99 11.14 4.34 12.29
N GLY A 100 10.69 4.32 11.04
CA GLY A 100 9.39 3.78 10.63
C GLY A 100 8.19 4.67 10.99
N LYS A 101 8.39 5.93 11.38
CA LYS A 101 7.29 6.90 11.52
C LYS A 101 6.88 7.43 10.14
N ILE A 102 5.63 7.26 9.78
CA ILE A 102 5.04 7.85 8.58
C ILE A 102 4.42 9.21 8.90
N THR A 103 4.46 10.14 7.92
CA THR A 103 3.79 11.44 7.99
C THR A 103 2.85 11.57 6.79
N ILE A 104 1.57 11.89 7.06
CA ILE A 104 0.57 12.15 6.02
C ILE A 104 0.81 13.56 5.45
N LYS A 105 1.09 13.64 4.15
CA LYS A 105 1.36 14.91 3.44
C LYS A 105 0.30 15.26 2.40
N GLY A 106 -0.34 14.25 1.79
CA GLY A 106 -1.31 14.48 0.72
C GLY A 106 -2.30 13.32 0.58
N VAL A 107 -3.28 13.51 -0.29
CA VAL A 107 -4.27 12.49 -0.67
C VAL A 107 -3.72 11.64 -1.81
N GLY A 108 -3.92 10.33 -1.72
CA GLY A 108 -3.52 9.39 -2.75
C GLY A 108 -3.11 8.02 -2.21
N LYS A 109 -2.41 7.27 -3.06
CA LYS A 109 -1.80 5.97 -2.76
C LYS A 109 -0.30 6.12 -2.60
N ALA A 110 0.28 5.46 -1.61
CA ALA A 110 1.72 5.32 -1.44
C ALA A 110 2.06 3.89 -0.99
N ILE A 111 3.15 3.34 -1.49
CA ILE A 111 3.69 2.06 -1.05
C ILE A 111 4.92 2.35 -0.20
N VAL A 112 4.88 1.93 1.06
CA VAL A 112 6.04 1.96 1.94
C VAL A 112 6.75 0.61 1.84
N THR A 113 8.01 0.66 1.46
CA THR A 113 8.90 -0.51 1.39
C THR A 113 9.75 -0.54 2.65
N ILE A 114 9.73 -1.67 3.33
CA ILE A 114 10.54 -1.98 4.53
C ILE A 114 11.53 -3.04 4.13
N LYS A 115 12.81 -2.80 4.36
CA LYS A 115 13.89 -3.72 4.01
C LYS A 115 14.73 -4.05 5.24
N ALA A 116 14.89 -5.35 5.53
CA ALA A 116 15.90 -5.90 6.41
C ALA A 116 17.07 -6.35 5.54
N GLY A 117 18.29 -5.87 5.80
CA GLY A 117 19.48 -6.29 5.07
C GLY A 117 19.93 -7.71 5.45
N ASP A 118 20.81 -8.29 4.66
CA ASP A 118 21.60 -9.48 5.04
C ASP A 118 22.58 -9.06 6.14
N ASN A 119 22.61 -9.76 7.26
CA ASN A 119 23.55 -9.51 8.36
C ASN A 119 24.52 -10.67 8.60
N GLY A 120 24.67 -11.57 7.65
CA GLY A 120 25.54 -12.76 7.76
C GLY A 120 24.87 -13.96 8.45
N VAL A 121 23.78 -13.75 9.20
CA VAL A 121 22.99 -14.81 9.86
C VAL A 121 21.62 -14.96 9.21
N TYR A 122 20.95 -13.85 8.96
CA TYR A 122 19.62 -13.80 8.31
C TYR A 122 19.73 -13.26 6.90
N GLU A 123 18.98 -13.85 5.97
CA GLU A 123 18.88 -13.36 4.60
C GLU A 123 18.23 -11.97 4.51
N GLN A 124 18.42 -11.29 3.39
CA GLN A 124 17.67 -10.06 3.12
C GLN A 124 16.19 -10.34 2.96
N LYS A 125 15.34 -9.46 3.52
CA LYS A 125 13.89 -9.51 3.33
C LYS A 125 13.32 -8.13 3.00
N VAL A 126 12.33 -8.11 2.12
CA VAL A 126 11.58 -6.90 1.76
C VAL A 126 10.09 -7.12 2.06
N ARG A 127 9.47 -6.13 2.70
CA ARG A 127 8.03 -6.08 2.91
C ARG A 127 7.48 -4.77 2.38
N LYS A 128 6.42 -4.83 1.58
CA LYS A 128 5.72 -3.67 1.02
C LYS A 128 4.36 -3.52 1.67
N ILE A 129 3.99 -2.29 2.04
CA ILE A 129 2.68 -1.96 2.61
C ILE A 129 2.08 -0.85 1.77
N THR A 130 0.88 -1.09 1.23
CA THR A 130 0.14 -0.09 0.47
C THR A 130 -0.74 0.73 1.40
N TYR A 131 -0.55 2.04 1.40
CA TYR A 131 -1.34 2.99 2.17
C TYR A 131 -2.23 3.81 1.24
N TYR A 132 -3.44 4.10 1.73
CA TYR A 132 -4.39 5.00 1.08
C TYR A 132 -4.72 6.16 2.01
N VAL A 133 -4.48 7.37 1.54
CA VAL A 133 -4.93 8.59 2.22
C VAL A 133 -6.16 9.11 1.48
N ARG A 134 -7.30 9.04 2.14
CA ARG A 134 -8.61 9.40 1.57
C ARG A 134 -8.85 10.91 1.69
N PRO A 135 -9.44 11.56 0.66
CA PRO A 135 -9.94 12.91 0.82
C PRO A 135 -11.07 12.96 1.84
N VAL A 136 -11.34 14.11 2.39
CA VAL A 136 -12.36 14.35 3.42
C VAL A 136 -13.29 15.49 3.03
N MET A 137 -14.43 15.54 3.69
CA MET A 137 -15.41 16.64 3.76
C MET A 137 -15.89 16.75 5.19
N SER A 138 -16.26 17.95 5.64
CA SER A 138 -16.69 18.17 7.03
C SER A 138 -18.11 17.68 7.26
N SER A 139 -19.02 18.05 6.36
CA SER A 139 -20.44 17.66 6.44
C SER A 139 -21.08 17.68 5.06
N VAL A 140 -22.18 16.99 4.97
CA VAL A 140 -23.07 16.98 3.80
C VAL A 140 -24.47 17.28 4.30
N SER A 141 -25.15 18.22 3.66
CA SER A 141 -26.58 18.44 3.85
C SER A 141 -27.33 18.29 2.52
N ILE A 142 -28.53 17.75 2.60
CA ILE A 142 -29.35 17.48 1.44
C ILE A 142 -30.70 18.15 1.70
N ALA A 143 -31.03 19.10 0.84
CA ALA A 143 -32.36 19.73 0.79
C ALA A 143 -33.05 19.35 -0.52
N HIS A 144 -34.35 19.26 -0.51
CA HIS A 144 -35.12 18.90 -1.70
C HIS A 144 -36.45 19.68 -1.76
N ASN A 145 -36.93 19.79 -2.96
CA ASN A 145 -38.31 20.18 -3.27
C ASN A 145 -38.87 19.22 -4.35
N SER A 146 -40.08 19.50 -4.86
CA SER A 146 -40.75 18.66 -5.86
C SER A 146 -39.97 18.46 -7.17
N LYS A 147 -38.98 19.30 -7.46
CA LYS A 147 -38.27 19.32 -8.75
C LYS A 147 -36.75 19.15 -8.61
N THR A 148 -36.17 19.44 -7.45
CA THR A 148 -34.73 19.48 -7.27
C THR A 148 -34.24 18.84 -5.98
N LEU A 149 -33.06 18.22 -6.05
CA LEU A 149 -32.25 17.77 -4.94
C LEU A 149 -31.02 18.66 -4.84
N LYS A 150 -30.90 19.44 -3.76
CA LYS A 150 -29.79 20.33 -3.50
C LYS A 150 -28.81 19.70 -2.50
N VAL A 151 -27.66 19.26 -2.97
CA VAL A 151 -26.60 18.68 -2.15
C VAL A 151 -25.56 19.74 -1.84
N THR A 152 -25.36 20.00 -0.54
CA THR A 152 -24.33 20.91 -0.05
C THR A 152 -23.24 20.11 0.64
N VAL A 153 -22.00 20.25 0.18
CA VAL A 153 -20.80 19.62 0.76
C VAL A 153 -19.91 20.71 1.34
N ASN A 154 -19.64 20.65 2.64
CA ASN A 154 -18.81 21.62 3.34
C ASN A 154 -17.36 21.14 3.44
N ASN A 155 -16.43 22.07 3.23
CA ASN A 155 -14.99 21.89 3.34
C ASN A 155 -14.46 20.57 2.72
N PRO A 156 -14.81 20.25 1.45
CA PRO A 156 -14.19 19.14 0.78
C PRO A 156 -12.70 19.41 0.59
N THR A 157 -11.91 18.36 0.54
CA THR A 157 -10.47 18.47 0.28
C THR A 157 -10.19 19.33 -0.95
N PRO A 158 -9.31 20.35 -0.86
CA PRO A 158 -8.97 21.22 -2.01
C PRO A 158 -8.42 20.42 -3.19
N ASN A 159 -8.65 20.98 -4.40
CA ASN A 159 -8.26 20.34 -5.66
C ASN A 159 -8.76 18.89 -5.77
N SER A 160 -10.04 18.71 -5.50
CA SER A 160 -10.73 17.43 -5.60
C SER A 160 -12.00 17.55 -6.45
N LYS A 161 -12.66 16.42 -6.69
CA LYS A 161 -13.98 16.36 -7.31
C LYS A 161 -15.00 15.92 -6.28
N VAL A 162 -16.07 16.69 -6.07
CA VAL A 162 -17.28 16.24 -5.35
C VAL A 162 -18.15 15.54 -6.37
N ILE A 163 -18.59 14.33 -6.03
CA ILE A 163 -19.39 13.48 -6.90
C ILE A 163 -20.70 13.14 -6.17
N VAL A 164 -21.80 13.39 -6.84
CA VAL A 164 -23.16 13.04 -6.40
C VAL A 164 -23.72 12.04 -7.40
N LYS A 165 -24.01 10.84 -6.93
CA LYS A 165 -24.76 9.82 -7.66
C LYS A 165 -26.14 9.70 -7.03
N VAL A 166 -27.16 9.68 -7.84
CA VAL A 166 -28.54 9.53 -7.37
C VAL A 166 -29.05 8.19 -7.88
N TYR A 167 -29.63 7.38 -7.00
CA TYR A 167 -30.17 6.08 -7.34
C TYR A 167 -31.68 6.05 -7.15
N GLU A 168 -32.37 5.22 -7.95
CA GLU A 168 -33.82 5.06 -7.93
C GLU A 168 -34.33 4.14 -6.80
N SER A 169 -33.42 3.37 -6.18
CA SER A 169 -33.74 2.44 -5.11
C SER A 169 -32.69 2.38 -4.03
N SER A 170 -33.08 1.96 -2.82
CA SER A 170 -32.16 1.73 -1.69
C SER A 170 -31.07 0.67 -1.98
N LYS A 171 -31.35 -0.27 -2.87
CA LYS A 171 -30.38 -1.29 -3.32
C LYS A 171 -29.29 -0.72 -4.24
N MET A 172 -29.37 0.58 -4.61
CA MET A 172 -28.38 1.32 -5.41
C MET A 172 -27.98 0.62 -6.73
N LYS A 173 -28.89 -0.15 -7.33
CA LYS A 173 -28.62 -0.89 -8.56
C LYS A 173 -28.80 -0.04 -9.81
N LYS A 174 -29.80 0.85 -9.83
CA LYS A 174 -30.12 1.69 -10.98
C LYS A 174 -29.85 3.16 -10.68
N LEU A 175 -28.99 3.78 -11.48
CA LEU A 175 -28.61 5.18 -11.37
C LEU A 175 -29.69 6.05 -12.04
N TYR A 176 -30.12 7.11 -11.36
CA TYR A 176 -30.97 8.14 -11.91
C TYR A 176 -30.11 9.16 -12.66
N GLY A 177 -30.11 9.10 -13.97
CA GLY A 177 -29.30 9.96 -14.83
C GLY A 177 -27.79 9.70 -14.70
N LYS A 178 -26.99 10.70 -15.06
CA LYS A 178 -25.53 10.65 -14.97
C LYS A 178 -25.04 11.15 -13.62
N PRO A 179 -23.83 10.73 -13.15
CA PRO A 179 -23.22 11.32 -11.96
C PRO A 179 -22.99 12.82 -12.12
N HIS A 180 -23.36 13.60 -11.10
CA HIS A 180 -23.09 15.03 -11.06
C HIS A 180 -21.73 15.27 -10.42
N ILE A 181 -20.84 15.98 -11.12
CA ILE A 181 -19.44 16.19 -10.71
C ILE A 181 -19.12 17.67 -10.68
N LYS A 182 -18.59 18.15 -9.54
CA LYS A 182 -18.09 19.53 -9.42
C LYS A 182 -16.66 19.54 -8.91
N THR A 183 -15.78 20.22 -9.63
CA THR A 183 -14.38 20.39 -9.22
C THR A 183 -14.28 21.45 -8.14
N VAL A 184 -13.51 21.16 -7.11
CA VAL A 184 -13.25 22.03 -5.95
C VAL A 184 -11.83 22.57 -6.08
N LYS A 185 -11.67 23.86 -6.29
CA LYS A 185 -10.35 24.53 -6.30
C LYS A 185 -9.87 24.84 -4.88
N LYS A 186 -10.70 25.49 -4.08
CA LYS A 186 -10.46 25.82 -2.65
C LYS A 186 -11.43 25.05 -1.78
N GLY A 187 -11.04 24.55 -0.62
CA GLY A 187 -11.86 23.70 0.25
C GLY A 187 -13.08 24.38 0.89
N LYS A 188 -13.79 25.25 0.15
CA LYS A 188 -15.00 25.94 0.57
C LYS A 188 -16.26 25.10 0.26
N LYS A 189 -17.41 25.58 0.70
CA LYS A 189 -18.73 25.02 0.40
C LYS A 189 -18.95 24.78 -1.10
N VAL A 190 -19.43 23.60 -1.45
CA VAL A 190 -19.82 23.21 -2.81
C VAL A 190 -21.28 22.83 -2.80
N VAL A 191 -22.03 23.40 -3.74
CA VAL A 191 -23.46 23.08 -3.94
C VAL A 191 -23.63 22.43 -5.31
N ILE A 192 -24.30 21.30 -5.34
CA ILE A 192 -24.71 20.58 -6.56
C ILE A 192 -26.23 20.44 -6.51
N THR A 193 -26.90 20.93 -7.54
CA THR A 193 -28.33 20.78 -7.73
C THR A 193 -28.59 19.71 -8.79
N VAL A 194 -29.46 18.76 -8.48
CA VAL A 194 -29.86 17.69 -9.38
C VAL A 194 -31.35 17.86 -9.64
N ASN A 195 -31.73 17.95 -10.90
CA ASN A 195 -33.14 17.92 -11.28
C ASN A 195 -33.70 16.51 -11.10
N VAL A 196 -34.82 16.38 -10.44
CA VAL A 196 -35.45 15.09 -10.15
C VAL A 196 -36.94 15.15 -10.56
N SER A 197 -37.50 13.98 -10.89
CA SER A 197 -38.91 13.92 -11.27
C SER A 197 -39.83 13.92 -10.03
N LYS A 198 -41.07 14.34 -10.22
CA LYS A 198 -42.05 14.64 -9.14
C LYS A 198 -42.44 13.44 -8.25
N TYR A 199 -42.25 12.19 -8.70
CA TYR A 199 -42.90 11.03 -8.08
C TYR A 199 -41.98 9.91 -7.63
N SER A 200 -40.64 10.12 -7.65
CA SER A 200 -39.70 9.05 -7.34
C SER A 200 -38.99 9.26 -6.01
N ARG A 201 -38.69 8.17 -5.32
CA ARG A 201 -37.78 8.17 -4.17
C ARG A 201 -36.35 8.12 -4.69
N TYR A 202 -35.45 8.92 -4.11
CA TYR A 202 -34.09 9.04 -4.55
C TYR A 202 -33.11 8.74 -3.41
N TYR A 203 -32.05 8.02 -3.75
CA TYR A 203 -31.02 7.63 -2.81
C TYR A 203 -29.68 8.24 -3.24
N PRO A 204 -29.36 9.45 -2.76
CA PRO A 204 -28.13 10.13 -3.11
C PRO A 204 -26.94 9.49 -2.41
N VAL A 205 -25.86 9.30 -3.15
CA VAL A 205 -24.54 8.88 -2.66
C VAL A 205 -23.55 9.97 -2.99
N ILE A 206 -22.97 10.56 -1.96
CA ILE A 206 -22.05 11.68 -2.06
C ILE A 206 -20.65 11.27 -1.60
N TYR A 207 -19.64 11.60 -2.38
CA TYR A 207 -18.26 11.39 -2.00
C TYR A 207 -17.33 12.37 -2.70
N VAL A 208 -16.11 12.48 -2.17
CA VAL A 208 -15.03 13.29 -2.73
C VAL A 208 -13.99 12.36 -3.33
N LYS A 209 -13.51 12.67 -4.55
CA LYS A 209 -12.46 11.91 -5.25
C LYS A 209 -11.25 12.80 -5.54
N LYS A 210 -10.05 12.30 -5.22
CA LYS A 210 -8.78 12.96 -5.52
C LYS A 210 -7.69 11.92 -5.71
N ASN A 211 -6.85 12.11 -6.75
CA ASN A 211 -5.70 11.23 -7.03
C ASN A 211 -6.06 9.72 -7.02
N GLY A 212 -7.20 9.37 -7.64
CA GLY A 212 -7.68 7.99 -7.71
C GLY A 212 -8.32 7.44 -6.42
N VAL A 213 -8.30 8.21 -5.31
CA VAL A 213 -8.82 7.76 -4.01
C VAL A 213 -10.12 8.48 -3.67
N GLU A 214 -11.08 7.73 -3.11
CA GLU A 214 -12.40 8.23 -2.70
C GLU A 214 -12.48 8.40 -1.18
N SER A 215 -13.24 9.42 -0.72
CA SER A 215 -13.62 9.57 0.68
C SER A 215 -14.56 8.43 1.12
N GLN A 216 -14.91 8.42 2.40
CA GLN A 216 -16.12 7.70 2.82
C GLN A 216 -17.32 8.25 2.06
N LYS A 217 -18.23 7.36 1.67
CA LYS A 217 -19.49 7.73 1.03
C LYS A 217 -20.48 8.16 2.10
N VAL A 218 -21.18 9.25 1.82
CA VAL A 218 -22.33 9.71 2.63
C VAL A 218 -23.58 9.37 1.85
N THR A 219 -24.48 8.67 2.49
CA THR A 219 -25.81 8.36 1.98
C THR A 219 -26.83 8.99 2.91
N ASN A 220 -27.98 9.38 2.40
CA ASN A 220 -29.06 9.77 3.27
C ASN A 220 -29.67 8.51 3.92
N SER A 221 -29.41 8.33 5.22
CA SER A 221 -29.88 7.16 5.99
C SER A 221 -31.41 7.08 6.08
N ARG A 222 -32.10 8.17 5.83
CA ARG A 222 -33.57 8.21 5.82
C ARG A 222 -34.21 7.90 4.46
N GLY A 223 -33.40 7.67 3.42
CA GLY A 223 -33.84 7.12 2.13
C GLY A 223 -35.02 7.81 1.41
N ASP A 224 -35.75 8.58 2.11
CA ASP A 224 -37.00 9.21 1.69
C ASP A 224 -36.78 10.71 1.50
N ILE A 225 -36.73 11.12 0.25
CA ILE A 225 -37.08 12.48 -0.13
C ILE A 225 -38.62 12.46 -0.27
N ARG A 226 -39.29 12.44 0.86
CA ARG A 226 -40.77 12.66 0.85
C ARG A 226 -41.04 14.11 0.53
N LYS A 227 -42.14 14.31 -0.22
CA LYS A 227 -42.71 15.63 -0.49
C LYS A 227 -42.92 16.45 0.77
#